data_89a3384a85438ba2e4328ed5c6a024dc
#
_entry.id   89a3384a85438ba2e4328ed5c6a024dc
#
_cell.length_a   1.000
_cell.length_b   1.000
_cell.length_c   1.000
_cell.angle_alpha   90.00
_cell.angle_beta   90.00
_cell.angle_gamma   90.00
#
_symmetry.space_group_name_H-M   'P 1'
#
loop_
_entity.id
_entity.type
_entity.pdbx_description
1 polymer ?
#
loop_
_entity_poly.entity_id
_entity_poly.type
_entity_poly.pdbx_seq_one_letter_code
_entity_poly.pdbx_strand_id
1 'polypeptide(L)'
;VTPEGTLKQPSAKVEHREWTIRSFPECKNFLWHAWVEVERGPWEDEDEGEIFHFFDIGYFDTETAANDRAITWAKAWLDSNY
;
A
#
# COMPACT_ATOMS: atom_id res chain seq x y z
N VAL A 1 10.42 2.04 24.60
CA VAL A 1 9.64 1.92 23.43
C VAL A 1 10.45 1.43 22.24
N THR A 2 9.89 0.71 21.46
CA THR A 2 10.55 0.28 20.27
C THR A 2 9.63 0.51 19.10
N PRO A 3 9.65 1.69 18.62
CA PRO A 3 8.79 2.01 17.49
C PRO A 3 8.97 1.05 16.36
N GLU A 4 10.16 0.52 16.25
CA GLU A 4 10.42 -0.42 15.19
C GLU A 4 9.47 -1.59 15.25
N GLY A 5 9.08 -1.97 16.45
CA GLY A 5 8.19 -3.09 16.60
C GLY A 5 6.81 -2.82 16.06
N THR A 6 6.44 -1.55 15.95
CA THR A 6 5.11 -1.20 15.48
C THR A 6 5.10 -0.69 14.06
N LEU A 7 6.26 -0.48 13.48
CA LEU A 7 6.36 0.02 12.11
C LEU A 7 6.54 -1.15 11.17
N LYS A 8 5.58 -1.33 10.30
CA LYS A 8 5.68 -2.38 9.31
C LYS A 8 6.47 -1.90 8.13
N GLN A 9 7.29 -2.79 7.60
CA GLN A 9 8.00 -2.51 6.37
C GLN A 9 7.14 -3.02 5.22
N PRO A 10 6.97 -2.24 4.17
CA PRO A 10 6.20 -2.72 3.04
C PRO A 10 6.94 -3.85 2.33
N SER A 11 6.18 -4.80 1.83
CA SER A 11 6.76 -5.87 1.04
C SER A 11 7.17 -5.35 -0.33
N ALA A 12 6.47 -4.36 -0.84
CA ALA A 12 6.80 -3.72 -2.10
C ALA A 12 6.43 -2.25 -2.04
N LYS A 13 7.17 -1.43 -2.75
CA LYS A 13 6.97 0.01 -2.75
C LYS A 13 7.19 0.53 -4.17
N VAL A 14 6.25 1.32 -4.66
CA VAL A 14 6.27 1.83 -6.03
C VAL A 14 5.85 3.28 -6.02
N GLU A 15 6.45 4.09 -6.88
CA GLU A 15 6.05 5.47 -7.09
C GLU A 15 5.16 5.54 -8.31
N HIS A 16 4.06 6.30 -8.22
CA HIS A 16 3.11 6.42 -9.30
C HIS A 16 2.46 7.79 -9.25
N ARG A 17 2.75 8.64 -10.23
CA ARG A 17 2.09 9.95 -10.36
C ARG A 17 2.16 10.76 -9.07
N GLU A 18 3.33 10.87 -8.48
CA GLU A 18 3.56 11.63 -7.25
C GLU A 18 2.99 10.96 -6.01
N TRP A 19 2.45 9.75 -6.16
CA TRP A 19 1.99 8.97 -5.02
C TRP A 19 2.98 7.86 -4.75
N THR A 20 3.13 7.51 -3.48
CA THR A 20 3.91 6.35 -3.09
C THR A 20 2.95 5.24 -2.70
N ILE A 21 3.08 4.09 -3.33
CA ILE A 21 2.23 2.93 -3.08
C ILE A 21 3.06 1.92 -2.30
N ARG A 22 2.57 1.53 -1.13
CA ARG A 22 3.24 0.53 -0.30
C ARG A 22 2.30 -0.66 -0.10
N SER A 23 2.80 -1.84 -0.40
CA SER A 23 2.01 -3.07 -0.31
C SER A 23 2.40 -3.81 0.96
N PHE A 24 1.40 -4.23 1.74
CA PHE A 24 1.60 -4.90 3.02
C PHE A 24 0.81 -6.22 3.07
N PRO A 25 1.19 -7.22 2.29
CA PRO A 25 0.45 -8.48 2.32
C PRO A 25 0.67 -9.18 3.66
N GLU A 26 -0.38 -9.77 4.18
CA GLU A 26 -0.33 -10.50 5.44
C GLU A 26 -0.85 -11.91 5.25
N CYS A 27 -0.12 -12.88 5.76
CA CYS A 27 -0.53 -14.26 5.63
C CYS A 27 -1.57 -14.61 6.69
N LYS A 28 -2.74 -15.05 6.26
CA LYS A 28 -3.83 -15.43 7.14
C LYS A 28 -4.46 -16.70 6.63
N ASN A 29 -4.49 -17.75 7.43
CA ASN A 29 -5.12 -19.01 7.05
C ASN A 29 -4.58 -19.52 5.73
N PHE A 30 -3.28 -19.49 5.59
CA PHE A 30 -2.59 -20.00 4.40
C PHE A 30 -2.82 -19.19 3.14
N LEU A 31 -3.45 -18.02 3.27
CA LEU A 31 -3.62 -17.12 2.14
C LEU A 31 -2.99 -15.78 2.49
N TRP A 32 -2.63 -15.03 1.46
CA TRP A 32 -2.05 -13.71 1.64
C TRP A 32 -3.12 -12.65 1.42
N HIS A 33 -3.43 -11.94 2.49
CA HIS A 33 -4.38 -10.83 2.44
C HIS A 33 -3.66 -9.60 1.90
N ALA A 34 -4.11 -9.10 0.77
CA ALA A 34 -3.47 -7.94 0.13
C ALA A 34 -4.10 -6.66 0.66
N TRP A 35 -3.26 -5.74 1.11
CA TRP A 35 -3.73 -4.40 1.41
C TRP A 35 -2.61 -3.42 1.09
N VAL A 36 -2.97 -2.15 0.91
CA VAL A 36 -2.07 -1.20 0.35
C VAL A 36 -2.29 0.16 0.99
N GLU A 37 -1.21 0.92 1.04
CA GLU A 37 -1.23 2.29 1.52
C GLU A 37 -0.76 3.17 0.37
N VAL A 38 -1.49 4.26 0.10
CA VAL A 38 -1.05 5.25 -0.89
C VAL A 38 -0.90 6.58 -0.19
N GLU A 39 0.19 7.26 -0.48
CA GLU A 39 0.53 8.49 0.22
C GLU A 39 1.06 9.51 -0.77
N ARG A 40 0.68 10.76 -0.58
CA ARG A 40 1.13 11.87 -1.38
C ARG A 40 1.47 13.04 -0.48
N GLY A 41 2.64 13.69 -0.72
CA GLY A 41 3.08 14.80 0.09
C GLY A 41 3.44 14.40 1.50
N PRO A 42 3.55 15.37 2.42
CA PRO A 42 3.34 16.81 2.18
C PRO A 42 4.48 17.41 1.37
N TRP A 43 4.14 18.41 0.56
CA TRP A 43 5.14 19.17 -0.16
C TRP A 43 5.55 20.35 0.70
N GLU A 44 6.57 21.07 0.29
CA GLU A 44 7.17 22.03 1.21
C GLU A 44 6.23 23.16 1.60
N ASP A 45 5.20 23.41 0.84
CA ASP A 45 4.24 24.47 1.21
C ASP A 45 2.96 23.90 1.79
N GLU A 46 2.98 22.65 2.24
CA GLU A 46 1.81 22.00 2.82
C GLU A 46 2.13 21.49 4.21
N ASP A 47 1.17 21.56 5.10
CA ASP A 47 1.33 21.03 6.45
C ASP A 47 1.12 19.53 6.50
N GLU A 48 0.24 19.01 5.66
CA GLU A 48 -0.12 17.60 5.71
C GLU A 48 -0.23 17.04 4.31
N GLY A 49 0.15 15.79 4.17
CA GLY A 49 -0.07 15.08 2.94
C GLY A 49 -1.40 14.36 2.97
N GLU A 50 -1.60 13.50 1.99
CA GLU A 50 -2.78 12.66 1.91
C GLU A 50 -2.36 11.22 2.00
N ILE A 51 -3.13 10.42 2.74
CA ILE A 51 -2.80 9.02 2.89
C ILE A 51 -4.12 8.24 2.95
N PHE A 52 -4.15 7.14 2.22
CA PHE A 52 -5.31 6.25 2.18
C PHE A 52 -4.85 4.83 2.36
N HIS A 53 -5.69 4.05 3.02
CA HIS A 53 -5.44 2.61 3.22
C HIS A 53 -6.60 1.84 2.63
N PHE A 54 -6.28 0.76 1.91
CA PHE A 54 -7.31 -0.07 1.29
C PHE A 54 -7.07 -1.51 1.67
N PHE A 55 -8.07 -2.12 2.31
CA PHE A 55 -7.94 -3.46 2.86
C PHE A 55 -8.79 -4.50 2.14
N ASP A 56 -9.56 -4.09 1.15
CA ASP A 56 -10.50 -5.00 0.48
C ASP A 56 -10.03 -5.42 -0.89
N ILE A 57 -8.74 -5.66 -1.03
CA ILE A 57 -8.21 -6.01 -2.34
C ILE A 57 -8.40 -7.49 -2.63
N GLY A 58 -8.24 -8.34 -1.61
CA GLY A 58 -8.49 -9.75 -1.80
C GLY A 58 -7.45 -10.63 -1.12
N TYR A 59 -7.59 -11.93 -1.35
CA TYR A 59 -6.67 -12.93 -0.81
C TYR A 59 -6.04 -13.70 -1.97
N PHE A 60 -4.78 -14.06 -1.80
CA PHE A 60 -4.02 -14.68 -2.87
C PHE A 60 -3.17 -15.81 -2.31
N ASP A 61 -2.75 -16.72 -3.19
CA ASP A 61 -1.98 -17.87 -2.79
C ASP A 61 -0.55 -17.54 -2.38
N THR A 62 0.01 -16.47 -2.94
CA THR A 62 1.40 -16.13 -2.69
C THR A 62 1.54 -14.67 -2.36
N GLU A 63 2.63 -14.34 -1.67
CA GLU A 63 2.93 -12.96 -1.35
C GLU A 63 3.14 -12.13 -2.62
N THR A 64 3.81 -12.72 -3.61
CA THR A 64 4.05 -12.03 -4.87
C THR A 64 2.75 -11.67 -5.57
N ALA A 65 1.81 -12.61 -5.61
CA ALA A 65 0.52 -12.33 -6.23
C ALA A 65 -0.23 -11.24 -5.49
N ALA A 66 -0.16 -11.25 -4.16
CA ALA A 66 -0.80 -10.23 -3.35
C ALA A 66 -0.19 -8.85 -3.62
N ASN A 67 1.15 -8.78 -3.68
CA ASN A 67 1.83 -7.52 -3.99
C ASN A 67 1.44 -7.01 -5.36
N ASP A 68 1.48 -7.87 -6.37
CA ASP A 68 1.17 -7.46 -7.73
C ASP A 68 -0.25 -6.92 -7.83
N ARG A 69 -1.18 -7.61 -7.20
CA ARG A 69 -2.56 -7.19 -7.27
C ARG A 69 -2.79 -5.88 -6.52
N ALA A 70 -2.17 -5.76 -5.34
CA ALA A 70 -2.33 -4.55 -4.53
C ALA A 70 -1.81 -3.34 -5.29
N ILE A 71 -0.65 -3.46 -5.90
CA ILE A 71 -0.06 -2.35 -6.61
C ILE A 71 -0.86 -2.01 -7.86
N THR A 72 -1.27 -3.03 -8.62
CA THR A 72 -2.09 -2.80 -9.80
C THR A 72 -3.41 -2.14 -9.43
N TRP A 73 -4.02 -2.61 -8.35
CA TRP A 73 -5.27 -2.04 -7.88
C TRP A 73 -5.10 -0.58 -7.49
N ALA A 74 -4.02 -0.28 -6.76
CA ALA A 74 -3.77 1.08 -6.30
C ALA A 74 -3.52 2.03 -7.48
N LYS A 75 -2.75 1.59 -8.47
CA LYS A 75 -2.51 2.42 -9.64
C LYS A 75 -3.82 2.73 -10.38
N ALA A 76 -4.67 1.71 -10.53
CA ALA A 76 -5.94 1.91 -11.20
C ALA A 76 -6.82 2.86 -10.42
N TRP A 77 -6.84 2.73 -9.10
CA TRP A 77 -7.62 3.62 -8.26
C TRP A 77 -7.14 5.07 -8.40
N LEU A 78 -5.82 5.27 -8.35
CA LEU A 78 -5.27 6.61 -8.49
C LEU A 78 -5.58 7.19 -9.86
N ASP A 79 -5.49 6.39 -10.90
CA ASP A 79 -5.76 6.86 -12.25
C ASP A 79 -7.24 7.22 -12.43
N SER A 80 -8.12 6.56 -11.70
CA SER A 80 -9.55 6.83 -11.81
C SER A 80 -9.99 8.02 -10.96
N ASN A 81 -9.25 8.35 -9.91
CA ASN A 81 -9.68 9.37 -8.96
C ASN A 81 -8.83 10.64 -9.00
N TYR A 82 -7.68 10.57 -9.62
CA TYR A 82 -6.77 11.70 -9.72
C TYR A 82 -6.13 11.74 -11.10
#